data_79f46169c381025f33aa33cd63371f5c
#
_entry.id   79f46169c381025f33aa33cd63371f5c
#
_cell.length_a   1.000
_cell.length_b   1.000
_cell.length_c   1.000
_cell.angle_alpha   90.00
_cell.angle_beta   90.00
_cell.angle_gamma   90.00
#
_symmetry.space_group_name_H-M   'P 1'
#
loop_
_entity.id
_entity.type
_entity.pdbx_description
1 polymer ?
#
loop_
_entity_poly.entity_id
_entity_poly.type
_entity_poly.pdbx_seq_one_letter_code
_entity_poly.pdbx_strand_id
1 'polypeptide(L)'
;TLSGPDFNGDGYGDIVIGATGERFGDAIRTGAVTILFGDPNKLFSESILLHQGVLAISGNNDPNDRFGSRTTFGDFNGDGLDDLVITAPQKDVNGIEDAGMMWVLPGLPQGMGTTNIATSFDLSMFIPNEYISSGDRWGEMVVSGDFNGDSFEDIAVSAPQSDIRNRNDVGQIVILYGSKDGLNPDDFQLINQSTRGIPDGSEMNDNWGLSLAEGDFNGDQLSDLAVGAPGEKYGFYASAGAVTIIYGSDQGLNPKTATRFHQDTPGLPGRNEENDRWASNLASGDFSQDGIDDLIVGSPNESIGAKQQSGSVTILYGSTNGISSQKSTRLHQGSFGIQDSNEAFDRWGSVLTTGDFNGDSK
;
A
#
# COMPACT_ATOMS: atom_id res chain seq x y z
N THR A 1 19.92 0.63 -15.45
CA THR A 1 19.75 0.95 -14.02
C THR A 1 18.67 0.06 -13.46
N LEU A 2 18.98 -0.80 -12.51
CA LEU A 2 17.99 -1.58 -11.80
C LEU A 2 17.18 -0.61 -10.93
N SER A 3 15.87 -0.61 -11.08
CA SER A 3 14.92 0.23 -10.35
C SER A 3 14.62 -0.40 -8.98
N GLY A 4 15.58 -0.45 -8.09
CA GLY A 4 15.40 -0.83 -6.70
C GLY A 4 15.85 0.32 -5.81
N PRO A 5 15.51 0.32 -4.50
CA PRO A 5 16.00 1.32 -3.56
C PRO A 5 17.54 1.32 -3.50
N ASP A 6 18.13 2.47 -3.31
CA ASP A 6 19.58 2.66 -3.09
C ASP A 6 19.79 3.35 -1.73
N PHE A 7 19.80 2.54 -0.67
CA PHE A 7 19.89 3.03 0.70
C PHE A 7 21.29 3.54 1.08
N ASN A 8 22.31 3.17 0.32
CA ASN A 8 23.70 3.49 0.63
C ASN A 8 24.35 4.45 -0.40
N GLY A 9 23.64 4.78 -1.49
CA GLY A 9 24.10 5.71 -2.52
C GLY A 9 25.22 5.18 -3.40
N ASP A 10 25.36 3.85 -3.54
CA ASP A 10 26.43 3.26 -4.35
C ASP A 10 26.02 3.05 -5.82
N GLY A 11 24.78 3.34 -6.18
CA GLY A 11 24.21 3.25 -7.53
C GLY A 11 23.75 1.85 -7.91
N TYR A 12 23.68 0.91 -6.98
CA TYR A 12 23.15 -0.45 -7.17
C TYR A 12 21.90 -0.63 -6.31
N GLY A 13 20.84 -1.20 -6.90
CA GLY A 13 19.60 -1.42 -6.19
C GLY A 13 19.76 -2.45 -5.07
N ASP A 14 19.17 -2.13 -3.91
CA ASP A 14 19.15 -2.96 -2.71
C ASP A 14 17.86 -3.80 -2.64
N ILE A 15 17.85 -4.83 -1.80
CA ILE A 15 16.68 -5.70 -1.61
C ILE A 15 16.28 -5.71 -0.14
N VAL A 16 14.99 -5.48 0.12
CA VAL A 16 14.39 -5.58 1.46
C VAL A 16 13.52 -6.84 1.55
N ILE A 17 13.73 -7.64 2.58
CA ILE A 17 13.00 -8.90 2.79
C ILE A 17 12.40 -8.90 4.19
N GLY A 18 11.05 -8.85 4.28
CA GLY A 18 10.32 -9.03 5.53
C GLY A 18 10.18 -10.51 5.92
N ALA A 19 10.41 -10.82 7.18
CA ALA A 19 10.27 -12.15 7.77
C ALA A 19 9.35 -12.09 9.00
N THR A 20 8.05 -11.93 8.79
CA THR A 20 7.05 -11.71 9.85
C THR A 20 6.88 -12.86 10.85
N GLY A 21 7.33 -14.06 10.47
CA GLY A 21 7.32 -15.26 11.32
C GLY A 21 8.54 -15.40 12.22
N GLU A 22 9.54 -14.49 12.13
CA GLU A 22 10.80 -14.58 12.86
C GLU A 22 10.57 -14.57 14.37
N ARG A 23 11.48 -15.23 15.09
CA ARG A 23 11.39 -15.42 16.52
C ARG A 23 12.67 -14.95 17.19
N PHE A 24 12.55 -14.15 18.26
CA PHE A 24 13.66 -13.74 19.09
C PHE A 24 13.44 -14.17 20.54
N GLY A 25 14.34 -15.02 21.05
CA GLY A 25 14.19 -15.63 22.37
C GLY A 25 12.94 -16.51 22.45
N ASP A 26 12.07 -16.26 23.42
CA ASP A 26 10.80 -16.97 23.60
C ASP A 26 9.63 -16.31 22.88
N ALA A 27 9.80 -15.08 22.38
CA ALA A 27 8.77 -14.36 21.64
C ALA A 27 8.66 -14.87 20.21
N ILE A 28 7.46 -15.34 19.82
CA ILE A 28 7.15 -15.89 18.50
C ILE A 28 6.53 -14.84 17.60
N ARG A 29 6.80 -14.92 16.26
CA ARG A 29 6.23 -13.99 15.27
C ARG A 29 6.48 -12.52 15.58
N THR A 30 7.63 -12.21 16.15
CA THR A 30 8.03 -10.84 16.43
C THR A 30 8.34 -10.09 15.14
N GLY A 31 8.84 -10.82 14.15
CA GLY A 31 9.22 -10.31 12.84
C GLY A 31 10.60 -9.71 12.74
N ALA A 32 11.14 -9.70 11.54
CA ALA A 32 12.43 -9.12 11.16
C ALA A 32 12.41 -8.62 9.72
N VAL A 33 13.37 -7.77 9.39
CA VAL A 33 13.66 -7.32 8.03
C VAL A 33 15.14 -7.56 7.74
N THR A 34 15.44 -8.15 6.59
CA THR A 34 16.80 -8.26 6.06
C THR A 34 16.96 -7.32 4.89
N ILE A 35 18.00 -6.49 4.92
CA ILE A 35 18.44 -5.67 3.79
C ILE A 35 19.65 -6.35 3.17
N LEU A 36 19.65 -6.52 1.84
CA LEU A 36 20.78 -7.00 1.04
C LEU A 36 21.25 -5.84 0.17
N PHE A 37 22.46 -5.35 0.38
CA PHE A 37 23.02 -4.26 -0.42
C PHE A 37 23.56 -4.77 -1.74
N GLY A 38 23.16 -4.14 -2.83
CA GLY A 38 23.63 -4.43 -4.19
C GLY A 38 25.14 -4.34 -4.33
N ASP A 39 25.73 -4.99 -5.34
CA ASP A 39 27.18 -4.97 -5.60
C ASP A 39 27.45 -5.24 -7.09
N PRO A 40 28.32 -4.46 -7.74
CA PRO A 40 28.60 -4.62 -9.17
C PRO A 40 29.26 -5.94 -9.54
N ASN A 41 29.89 -6.62 -8.60
CA ASN A 41 30.68 -7.85 -8.84
C ASN A 41 30.03 -9.09 -8.23
N LYS A 42 29.01 -8.92 -7.41
CA LYS A 42 28.28 -9.99 -6.71
C LYS A 42 26.80 -9.68 -6.75
N LEU A 43 25.96 -10.61 -6.34
CA LEU A 43 24.53 -10.36 -6.18
C LEU A 43 24.28 -9.30 -5.08
N PHE A 44 25.03 -9.36 -3.99
CA PHE A 44 25.01 -8.37 -2.90
C PHE A 44 26.38 -8.35 -2.18
N SER A 45 26.72 -7.20 -1.56
CA SER A 45 27.98 -7.00 -0.83
C SER A 45 27.87 -7.42 0.63
N GLU A 46 26.85 -6.91 1.30
CA GLU A 46 26.58 -7.04 2.72
C GLU A 46 25.10 -7.26 2.98
N SER A 47 24.76 -7.65 4.21
CA SER A 47 23.40 -7.77 4.67
C SER A 47 23.24 -7.27 6.09
N ILE A 48 22.10 -6.67 6.40
CA ILE A 48 21.72 -6.22 7.73
C ILE A 48 20.42 -6.89 8.14
N LEU A 49 20.36 -7.38 9.38
CA LEU A 49 19.14 -7.87 10.01
C LEU A 49 18.63 -6.83 10.99
N LEU A 50 17.41 -6.36 10.75
CA LEU A 50 16.70 -5.40 11.61
C LEU A 50 15.56 -6.09 12.34
N HIS A 51 15.38 -5.77 13.61
CA HIS A 51 14.25 -6.16 14.45
C HIS A 51 14.10 -5.18 15.62
N GLN A 52 13.01 -5.18 16.31
CA GLN A 52 12.70 -4.21 17.38
C GLN A 52 13.68 -4.26 18.59
N GLY A 53 14.54 -5.24 18.68
CA GLY A 53 15.57 -5.34 19.73
C GLY A 53 16.95 -4.76 19.36
N VAL A 54 17.15 -4.19 18.16
CA VAL A 54 18.41 -3.57 17.75
C VAL A 54 18.43 -2.08 18.08
N LEU A 55 19.64 -1.50 18.26
CA LEU A 55 19.79 -0.09 18.64
C LEU A 55 19.13 0.90 17.70
N ALA A 56 19.07 0.58 16.40
CA ALA A 56 18.48 1.43 15.38
C ALA A 56 16.94 1.47 15.45
N ILE A 57 16.30 0.46 16.00
CA ILE A 57 14.85 0.30 16.03
C ILE A 57 14.35 0.39 17.47
N SER A 58 13.52 1.37 17.75
CA SER A 58 12.87 1.50 19.06
C SER A 58 11.84 0.40 19.31
N GLY A 59 11.73 -0.09 20.53
CA GLY A 59 10.72 -1.06 20.96
C GLY A 59 11.32 -2.39 21.44
N ASN A 60 10.43 -3.31 21.74
CA ASN A 60 10.76 -4.67 22.16
C ASN A 60 10.26 -5.66 21.11
N ASN A 61 10.89 -6.82 21.04
CA ASN A 61 10.37 -7.95 20.26
C ASN A 61 9.20 -8.60 21.01
N ASP A 62 8.00 -8.02 20.90
CA ASP A 62 6.82 -8.58 21.53
C ASP A 62 6.19 -9.67 20.63
N PRO A 63 5.56 -10.71 21.22
CA PRO A 63 4.96 -11.78 20.43
C PRO A 63 3.84 -11.28 19.51
N ASN A 64 3.86 -11.76 18.27
CA ASN A 64 2.90 -11.47 17.22
C ASN A 64 2.92 -10.05 16.62
N ASP A 65 3.87 -9.19 16.95
CA ASP A 65 4.01 -7.84 16.35
C ASP A 65 4.14 -7.87 14.83
N ARG A 66 4.78 -8.93 14.31
CA ARG A 66 5.02 -9.11 12.87
C ARG A 66 5.75 -7.96 12.21
N PHE A 67 6.77 -7.42 12.86
CA PHE A 67 7.66 -6.40 12.27
C PHE A 67 8.15 -6.83 10.88
N GLY A 68 8.09 -5.92 9.90
CA GLY A 68 8.37 -6.24 8.51
C GLY A 68 7.16 -6.78 7.73
N SER A 69 5.93 -6.56 8.21
CA SER A 69 4.71 -6.94 7.49
C SER A 69 4.58 -6.23 6.16
N ARG A 70 4.93 -4.95 6.12
CA ARG A 70 5.06 -4.16 4.89
C ARG A 70 6.32 -3.33 4.97
N THR A 71 6.88 -3.05 3.80
CA THR A 71 7.99 -2.13 3.62
C THR A 71 7.73 -1.29 2.38
N THR A 72 8.11 -0.03 2.42
CA THR A 72 8.24 0.86 1.27
C THR A 72 9.49 1.70 1.44
N PHE A 73 9.87 2.45 0.43
CA PHE A 73 11.06 3.29 0.45
C PHE A 73 10.81 4.57 -0.35
N GLY A 74 11.63 5.58 -0.11
CA GLY A 74 11.62 6.85 -0.82
C GLY A 74 12.55 7.84 -0.16
N ASP A 75 12.94 8.87 -0.86
CA ASP A 75 13.75 9.97 -0.33
C ASP A 75 12.85 10.99 0.39
N PHE A 76 12.48 10.67 1.65
CA PHE A 76 11.57 11.51 2.44
C PHE A 76 12.23 12.78 2.98
N ASN A 77 13.57 12.87 2.90
CA ASN A 77 14.34 13.98 3.47
C ASN A 77 15.09 14.79 2.40
N GLY A 78 15.09 14.38 1.12
CA GLY A 78 15.70 15.07 0.00
C GLY A 78 17.23 15.02 -0.02
N ASP A 79 17.84 14.02 0.64
CA ASP A 79 19.31 13.89 0.69
C ASP A 79 19.88 13.06 -0.48
N GLY A 80 19.01 12.50 -1.32
CA GLY A 80 19.35 11.71 -2.49
C GLY A 80 19.60 10.23 -2.20
N LEU A 81 19.28 9.76 -1.00
CA LEU A 81 19.27 8.35 -0.61
C LEU A 81 17.87 7.92 -0.29
N ASP A 82 17.53 6.68 -0.63
CA ASP A 82 16.25 6.14 -0.21
C ASP A 82 16.23 5.86 1.29
N ASP A 83 15.16 6.27 1.96
CA ASP A 83 14.84 5.93 3.34
C ASP A 83 13.96 4.68 3.36
N LEU A 84 14.05 3.85 4.39
CA LEU A 84 13.26 2.63 4.53
C LEU A 84 12.14 2.77 5.55
N VAL A 85 10.92 2.47 5.13
CA VAL A 85 9.76 2.32 6.01
C VAL A 85 9.51 0.86 6.31
N ILE A 86 9.28 0.54 7.58
CA ILE A 86 8.95 -0.81 8.06
C ILE A 86 7.72 -0.72 8.95
N THR A 87 6.72 -1.59 8.74
CA THR A 87 5.51 -1.62 9.56
C THR A 87 5.37 -2.88 10.39
N ALA A 88 4.65 -2.75 11.50
CA ALA A 88 4.21 -3.83 12.38
C ALA A 88 2.73 -3.58 12.76
N PRO A 89 1.77 -3.93 11.90
CA PRO A 89 0.36 -3.60 12.11
C PRO A 89 -0.28 -4.32 13.31
N GLN A 90 0.35 -5.37 13.82
CA GLN A 90 -0.10 -6.08 15.02
C GLN A 90 0.67 -5.69 16.29
N LYS A 91 1.43 -4.59 16.26
CA LYS A 91 2.10 -4.04 17.44
C LYS A 91 1.07 -3.45 18.39
N ASP A 92 1.16 -3.85 19.67
CA ASP A 92 0.43 -3.20 20.76
C ASP A 92 1.03 -1.83 21.05
N VAL A 93 0.21 -0.79 21.11
CA VAL A 93 0.64 0.59 21.36
C VAL A 93 -0.21 1.19 22.47
N ASN A 94 0.44 1.76 23.50
CA ASN A 94 -0.23 2.40 24.64
C ASN A 94 -1.27 1.52 25.36
N GLY A 95 -1.09 0.18 25.33
CA GLY A 95 -2.01 -0.80 25.91
C GLY A 95 -3.23 -1.12 25.04
N ILE A 96 -3.25 -0.67 23.79
CA ILE A 96 -4.25 -1.03 22.78
C ILE A 96 -3.66 -2.16 21.93
N GLU A 97 -4.33 -3.31 21.90
CA GLU A 97 -3.91 -4.51 21.18
C GLU A 97 -4.02 -4.29 19.66
N ASP A 98 -3.02 -4.76 18.90
CA ASP A 98 -2.99 -4.68 17.43
C ASP A 98 -3.29 -3.25 16.90
N ALA A 99 -2.84 -2.19 17.58
CA ALA A 99 -3.05 -0.81 17.15
C ALA A 99 -2.18 -0.44 15.93
N GLY A 100 -1.00 -1.04 15.85
CA GLY A 100 -0.05 -0.87 14.76
C GLY A 100 0.97 0.26 14.93
N MET A 101 2.13 0.05 14.35
CA MET A 101 3.26 0.98 14.41
C MET A 101 4.11 0.90 13.14
N MET A 102 4.81 1.99 12.80
CA MET A 102 5.81 2.01 11.75
C MET A 102 7.10 2.68 12.21
N TRP A 103 8.18 2.41 11.49
CA TRP A 103 9.50 3.02 11.65
C TRP A 103 10.02 3.48 10.30
N VAL A 104 10.68 4.63 10.29
CA VAL A 104 11.39 5.20 9.15
C VAL A 104 12.86 5.23 9.49
N LEU A 105 13.69 4.54 8.71
CA LEU A 105 15.13 4.52 8.81
C LEU A 105 15.71 5.33 7.67
N PRO A 106 16.45 6.42 7.94
CA PRO A 106 17.09 7.16 6.88
C PRO A 106 18.20 6.37 6.20
N GLY A 107 18.35 6.56 4.87
CA GLY A 107 19.46 6.09 4.09
C GLY A 107 20.79 6.69 4.57
N LEU A 108 21.90 6.01 4.37
CA LEU A 108 23.23 6.51 4.72
C LEU A 108 24.33 5.96 3.82
N PRO A 109 25.31 6.77 3.42
CA PRO A 109 26.44 6.35 2.59
C PRO A 109 27.28 5.21 3.14
N GLN A 110 27.22 4.95 4.45
CA GLN A 110 27.91 3.82 5.10
C GLN A 110 26.99 2.62 5.39
N GLY A 111 25.79 2.61 4.84
CA GLY A 111 24.77 1.62 5.07
C GLY A 111 23.88 1.90 6.29
N MET A 112 22.68 1.35 6.27
CA MET A 112 21.64 1.55 7.29
C MET A 112 21.92 0.79 8.60
N GLY A 113 21.30 1.23 9.69
CA GLY A 113 21.17 0.42 10.92
C GLY A 113 22.37 0.37 11.85
N THR A 114 23.48 1.05 11.52
CA THR A 114 24.71 1.02 12.34
C THR A 114 24.77 2.12 13.40
N THR A 115 24.21 3.29 13.11
CA THR A 115 24.25 4.47 14.00
C THR A 115 22.93 5.24 14.05
N ASN A 116 21.98 4.94 13.18
CA ASN A 116 20.75 5.69 13.05
C ASN A 116 19.68 5.16 13.98
N ILE A 117 18.99 6.07 14.62
CA ILE A 117 17.77 5.76 15.34
C ILE A 117 16.61 6.01 14.36
N ALA A 118 15.84 4.96 14.08
CA ALA A 118 14.62 5.10 13.31
C ALA A 118 13.64 6.01 14.02
N THR A 119 12.99 6.88 13.26
CA THR A 119 11.82 7.62 13.76
C THR A 119 10.63 6.67 13.76
N SER A 120 9.92 6.57 14.87
CA SER A 120 8.75 5.72 14.99
C SER A 120 7.47 6.54 15.02
N PHE A 121 6.43 6.00 14.40
CA PHE A 121 5.10 6.62 14.32
C PHE A 121 4.05 5.59 14.72
N ASP A 122 3.01 6.06 15.37
CA ASP A 122 1.79 5.30 15.64
C ASP A 122 0.54 6.20 15.49
N LEU A 123 -0.63 5.61 15.42
CA LEU A 123 -1.87 6.33 15.11
C LEU A 123 -2.22 7.38 16.17
N SER A 124 -1.73 7.25 17.41
CA SER A 124 -1.99 8.21 18.50
C SER A 124 -1.34 9.58 18.29
N MET A 125 -0.41 9.69 17.34
CA MET A 125 0.18 10.97 16.96
C MET A 125 -0.78 11.83 16.12
N PHE A 126 -1.78 11.21 15.49
CA PHE A 126 -2.68 11.85 14.52
C PHE A 126 -4.12 11.97 15.02
N ILE A 127 -4.56 11.04 15.86
CA ILE A 127 -5.90 11.05 16.46
C ILE A 127 -5.82 10.76 17.96
N PRO A 128 -6.78 11.28 18.78
CA PRO A 128 -6.84 10.97 20.21
C PRO A 128 -6.99 9.45 20.45
N ASN A 129 -6.30 8.93 21.49
CA ASN A 129 -6.31 7.50 21.85
C ASN A 129 -7.72 6.93 22.04
N GLU A 130 -8.69 7.72 22.43
CA GLU A 130 -10.09 7.32 22.60
C GLU A 130 -10.80 6.94 21.31
N TYR A 131 -10.20 7.25 20.15
CA TYR A 131 -10.68 6.88 18.82
C TYR A 131 -9.86 5.75 18.18
N ILE A 132 -8.88 5.20 18.90
CA ILE A 132 -8.09 4.05 18.45
C ILE A 132 -8.68 2.81 19.10
N SER A 133 -9.04 1.83 18.28
CA SER A 133 -9.61 0.56 18.74
C SER A 133 -8.59 -0.57 18.64
N SER A 134 -8.81 -1.60 19.44
CA SER A 134 -8.06 -2.84 19.32
C SER A 134 -8.30 -3.45 17.93
N GLY A 135 -7.24 -3.74 17.22
CA GLY A 135 -7.30 -4.32 15.88
C GLY A 135 -7.36 -3.31 14.73
N ASP A 136 -7.19 -1.99 14.96
CA ASP A 136 -7.14 -0.98 13.89
C ASP A 136 -6.06 -1.25 12.85
N ARG A 137 -4.93 -1.84 13.30
CA ARG A 137 -3.81 -2.30 12.46
C ARG A 137 -3.24 -1.22 11.55
N TRP A 138 -2.95 -0.06 12.11
CA TRP A 138 -2.26 0.98 11.36
C TRP A 138 -0.90 0.48 10.83
N GLY A 139 -0.63 0.72 9.55
CA GLY A 139 0.50 0.11 8.85
C GLY A 139 0.18 -1.22 8.15
N GLU A 140 -1.11 -1.61 8.02
CA GLU A 140 -1.50 -2.80 7.25
C GLU A 140 -1.12 -2.65 5.78
N MET A 141 -1.25 -1.44 5.20
CA MET A 141 -0.69 -1.08 3.89
C MET A 141 0.06 0.24 4.00
N VAL A 142 1.09 0.38 3.16
CA VAL A 142 1.92 1.56 3.04
C VAL A 142 2.41 1.69 1.61
N VAL A 143 2.34 2.90 1.05
CA VAL A 143 2.90 3.26 -0.26
C VAL A 143 3.55 4.64 -0.16
N SER A 144 4.56 4.90 -0.99
CA SER A 144 5.24 6.19 -1.09
C SER A 144 5.00 6.83 -2.45
N GLY A 145 5.06 8.16 -2.54
CA GLY A 145 4.94 8.95 -3.76
C GLY A 145 4.87 10.43 -3.44
N ASP A 146 5.22 11.30 -4.36
CA ASP A 146 5.13 12.76 -4.21
C ASP A 146 3.68 13.23 -4.49
N PHE A 147 2.82 13.22 -3.44
CA PHE A 147 1.40 13.56 -3.55
C PHE A 147 1.14 15.07 -3.59
N ASN A 148 2.16 15.89 -3.27
CA ASN A 148 2.03 17.34 -3.16
C ASN A 148 2.89 18.13 -4.17
N GLY A 149 3.80 17.46 -4.91
CA GLY A 149 4.63 18.04 -5.95
C GLY A 149 5.79 18.88 -5.43
N ASP A 150 6.24 18.66 -4.20
CA ASP A 150 7.35 19.41 -3.61
C ASP A 150 8.72 18.75 -3.80
N SER A 151 8.76 17.59 -4.46
CA SER A 151 9.91 16.75 -4.77
C SER A 151 10.52 16.01 -3.58
N PHE A 152 9.85 15.98 -2.45
CA PHE A 152 10.09 15.00 -1.40
C PHE A 152 9.08 13.87 -1.55
N GLU A 153 9.51 12.64 -1.32
CA GLU A 153 8.56 11.53 -1.26
C GLU A 153 7.69 11.65 0.01
N ASP A 154 6.41 11.40 -0.16
CA ASP A 154 5.41 11.35 0.90
C ASP A 154 5.04 9.89 1.17
N ILE A 155 4.24 9.63 2.21
CA ILE A 155 3.81 8.29 2.55
C ILE A 155 2.31 8.25 2.88
N ALA A 156 1.60 7.28 2.32
CA ALA A 156 0.23 6.95 2.70
C ALA A 156 0.21 5.65 3.51
N VAL A 157 -0.32 5.70 4.73
CA VAL A 157 -0.35 4.58 5.68
C VAL A 157 -1.80 4.28 6.08
N SER A 158 -2.25 3.04 5.87
CA SER A 158 -3.63 2.66 6.17
C SER A 158 -3.82 1.99 7.53
N ALA A 159 -5.02 2.17 8.08
CA ALA A 159 -5.61 1.42 9.18
C ALA A 159 -6.99 0.92 8.72
N PRO A 160 -7.06 -0.19 7.93
CA PRO A 160 -8.28 -0.60 7.25
C PRO A 160 -9.36 -1.14 8.18
N GLN A 161 -9.00 -1.48 9.42
CA GLN A 161 -9.92 -1.96 10.43
C GLN A 161 -10.30 -0.89 11.46
N SER A 162 -9.94 0.38 11.21
CA SER A 162 -10.32 1.47 12.12
C SER A 162 -11.81 1.64 12.23
N ASP A 163 -12.24 1.77 13.48
CA ASP A 163 -13.63 2.06 13.86
C ASP A 163 -13.91 3.56 13.78
N ILE A 164 -14.93 3.96 13.04
CA ILE A 164 -15.30 5.36 12.89
C ILE A 164 -16.77 5.58 13.26
N ARG A 165 -17.02 6.45 14.25
CA ARG A 165 -18.38 6.83 14.68
C ARG A 165 -19.29 5.64 15.00
N ASN A 166 -18.80 4.65 15.78
CA ASN A 166 -19.47 3.42 16.15
C ASN A 166 -19.80 2.47 14.96
N ARG A 167 -19.02 2.55 13.90
CA ARG A 167 -19.02 1.59 12.80
C ARG A 167 -17.68 0.89 12.80
N ASN A 168 -17.71 -0.43 12.85
CA ASN A 168 -16.51 -1.25 12.93
C ASN A 168 -15.90 -1.45 11.53
N ASP A 169 -14.58 -1.57 11.49
CA ASP A 169 -13.81 -1.93 10.30
C ASP A 169 -14.12 -1.04 9.06
N VAL A 170 -14.31 0.26 9.29
CA VAL A 170 -14.56 1.23 8.22
C VAL A 170 -13.30 1.48 7.41
N GLY A 171 -12.20 1.75 8.10
CA GLY A 171 -10.91 2.10 7.54
C GLY A 171 -10.64 3.59 7.38
N GLN A 172 -9.35 3.94 7.51
CA GLN A 172 -8.83 5.29 7.31
C GLN A 172 -7.37 5.25 6.86
N ILE A 173 -6.89 6.37 6.34
CA ILE A 173 -5.51 6.54 5.86
C ILE A 173 -4.95 7.83 6.44
N VAL A 174 -3.69 7.78 6.88
CA VAL A 174 -2.88 8.95 7.21
C VAL A 174 -1.88 9.15 6.09
N ILE A 175 -1.80 10.35 5.56
CA ILE A 175 -0.74 10.78 4.65
C ILE A 175 0.21 11.66 5.45
N LEU A 176 1.51 11.35 5.39
CA LEU A 176 2.58 12.14 5.96
C LEU A 176 3.42 12.71 4.84
N TYR A 177 3.67 14.01 4.89
CA TYR A 177 4.44 14.70 3.88
C TYR A 177 5.93 14.70 4.20
N GLY A 178 6.75 14.47 3.17
CA GLY A 178 8.19 14.60 3.22
C GLY A 178 8.63 16.06 3.37
N SER A 179 9.84 16.27 3.83
CA SER A 179 10.44 17.59 3.93
C SER A 179 11.94 17.44 4.15
N LYS A 180 12.71 18.52 4.00
CA LYS A 180 14.17 18.54 4.32
C LYS A 180 14.55 17.99 5.72
N ASP A 181 13.60 17.84 6.61
CA ASP A 181 13.80 17.30 7.95
C ASP A 181 13.18 15.87 8.07
N GLY A 182 12.76 15.26 6.95
CA GLY A 182 12.05 13.99 6.86
C GLY A 182 10.55 14.13 7.09
N LEU A 183 9.87 13.02 7.38
CA LEU A 183 8.42 12.99 7.64
C LEU A 183 8.07 13.71 8.94
N ASN A 184 7.10 14.61 8.89
CA ASN A 184 6.67 15.43 10.03
C ASN A 184 5.27 15.00 10.50
N PRO A 185 5.09 14.52 11.75
CA PRO A 185 3.79 14.16 12.28
C PRO A 185 2.83 15.36 12.47
N ASP A 186 3.34 16.59 12.47
CA ASP A 186 2.52 17.81 12.58
C ASP A 186 1.95 18.25 11.21
N ASP A 187 2.45 17.69 10.10
CA ASP A 187 1.99 17.96 8.74
C ASP A 187 1.45 16.68 8.10
N PHE A 188 0.15 16.47 8.22
CA PHE A 188 -0.50 15.25 7.76
C PHE A 188 -1.92 15.49 7.23
N GLN A 189 -2.40 14.57 6.43
CA GLN A 189 -3.82 14.45 6.10
C GLN A 189 -4.40 13.16 6.70
N LEU A 190 -5.60 13.25 7.26
CA LEU A 190 -6.40 12.09 7.67
C LEU A 190 -7.61 11.98 6.76
N ILE A 191 -7.71 10.88 6.02
CA ILE A 191 -8.77 10.65 5.03
C ILE A 191 -9.49 9.34 5.34
N ASN A 192 -10.81 9.35 5.22
CA ASN A 192 -11.67 8.18 5.23
C ASN A 192 -12.89 8.42 4.32
N GLN A 193 -13.73 7.42 4.10
CA GLN A 193 -14.89 7.56 3.22
C GLN A 193 -15.90 8.65 3.66
N SER A 194 -15.91 9.07 4.95
CA SER A 194 -16.72 10.21 5.42
C SER A 194 -16.06 11.57 5.20
N THR A 195 -14.83 11.63 4.68
CA THR A 195 -14.15 12.88 4.34
C THR A 195 -14.90 13.59 3.22
N ARG A 196 -15.15 14.90 3.41
CA ARG A 196 -15.92 15.67 2.43
C ARG A 196 -15.25 15.68 1.06
N GLY A 197 -15.92 15.12 0.07
CA GLY A 197 -15.46 15.04 -1.30
C GLY A 197 -15.19 13.59 -1.74
N ILE A 198 -14.89 12.69 -0.82
CA ILE A 198 -14.81 11.27 -1.14
C ILE A 198 -16.21 10.78 -1.54
N PRO A 199 -16.34 10.13 -2.71
CA PRO A 199 -17.60 9.54 -3.14
C PRO A 199 -18.00 8.38 -2.23
N ASP A 200 -19.27 8.35 -1.81
CA ASP A 200 -19.82 7.42 -0.84
C ASP A 200 -19.58 7.83 0.62
N GLY A 201 -19.96 6.96 1.55
CA GLY A 201 -19.87 7.18 2.97
C GLY A 201 -19.33 5.94 3.67
N SER A 202 -18.69 6.14 4.80
CA SER A 202 -18.18 5.06 5.64
C SER A 202 -19.30 4.11 6.08
N GLU A 203 -19.18 2.85 5.78
CA GLU A 203 -20.06 1.77 6.21
C GLU A 203 -19.29 0.74 7.04
N MET A 204 -20.01 -0.13 7.71
CA MET A 204 -19.40 -1.17 8.56
C MET A 204 -18.77 -2.25 7.66
N ASN A 205 -17.53 -2.65 7.98
CA ASN A 205 -16.74 -3.67 7.29
C ASN A 205 -16.32 -3.32 5.85
N ASP A 206 -16.30 -2.04 5.47
CA ASP A 206 -15.80 -1.62 4.16
C ASP A 206 -14.31 -1.95 4.01
N ASN A 207 -13.55 -1.92 5.10
CA ASN A 207 -12.11 -2.11 5.14
C ASN A 207 -11.39 -1.19 4.14
N TRP A 208 -11.79 0.08 4.06
CA TRP A 208 -11.20 1.06 3.16
C TRP A 208 -9.72 1.29 3.49
N GLY A 209 -8.85 1.11 2.51
CA GLY A 209 -7.40 1.09 2.70
C GLY A 209 -6.80 -0.31 2.90
N LEU A 210 -7.59 -1.40 2.72
CA LEU A 210 -7.02 -2.76 2.77
C LEU A 210 -6.03 -3.02 1.63
N SER A 211 -6.13 -2.29 0.54
CA SER A 211 -5.14 -2.23 -0.53
C SER A 211 -4.91 -0.78 -0.96
N LEU A 212 -3.67 -0.45 -1.26
CA LEU A 212 -3.23 0.84 -1.78
C LEU A 212 -2.37 0.63 -3.01
N ALA A 213 -2.44 1.56 -3.96
CA ALA A 213 -1.46 1.72 -5.03
C ALA A 213 -1.29 3.22 -5.31
N GLU A 214 -0.06 3.63 -5.58
CA GLU A 214 0.26 4.98 -6.04
C GLU A 214 0.52 4.97 -7.54
N GLY A 215 0.47 6.11 -8.21
CA GLY A 215 0.81 6.31 -9.62
C GLY A 215 0.23 7.63 -10.14
N ASP A 216 0.80 8.14 -11.23
CA ASP A 216 0.27 9.31 -11.93
C ASP A 216 -0.86 8.89 -12.89
N PHE A 217 -2.08 8.74 -12.35
CA PHE A 217 -3.24 8.24 -13.11
C PHE A 217 -3.90 9.30 -14.00
N ASN A 218 -3.44 10.56 -13.91
CA ASN A 218 -4.00 11.68 -14.67
C ASN A 218 -2.97 12.40 -15.56
N GLY A 219 -1.67 12.07 -15.50
CA GLY A 219 -0.60 12.62 -16.32
C GLY A 219 -0.18 14.03 -15.91
N ASP A 220 -0.40 14.44 -14.68
CA ASP A 220 -0.02 15.76 -14.17
C ASP A 220 1.35 15.79 -13.45
N GLN A 221 2.01 14.63 -13.35
CA GLN A 221 3.30 14.38 -12.70
C GLN A 221 3.26 14.46 -11.17
N LEU A 222 2.08 14.40 -10.57
CA LEU A 222 1.90 14.19 -9.14
C LEU A 222 1.49 12.75 -8.90
N SER A 223 1.93 12.16 -7.80
CA SER A 223 1.42 10.86 -7.41
C SER A 223 -0.03 10.97 -6.96
N ASP A 224 -0.87 10.09 -7.50
CA ASP A 224 -2.26 9.87 -7.10
C ASP A 224 -2.35 8.63 -6.21
N LEU A 225 -3.43 8.48 -5.45
CA LEU A 225 -3.64 7.34 -4.57
C LEU A 225 -4.91 6.56 -4.94
N ALA A 226 -4.74 5.27 -5.26
CA ALA A 226 -5.84 4.31 -5.37
C ALA A 226 -6.03 3.58 -4.04
N VAL A 227 -7.27 3.56 -3.54
CA VAL A 227 -7.65 3.00 -2.24
C VAL A 227 -8.73 1.96 -2.40
N GLY A 228 -8.43 0.70 -2.07
CA GLY A 228 -9.37 -0.41 -2.13
C GLY A 228 -10.23 -0.54 -0.87
N ALA A 229 -11.51 -0.80 -1.07
CA ALA A 229 -12.50 -1.15 -0.05
C ALA A 229 -13.18 -2.47 -0.43
N PRO A 230 -12.53 -3.63 -0.24
CA PRO A 230 -13.08 -4.91 -0.69
C PRO A 230 -14.30 -5.37 0.10
N GLY A 231 -14.56 -4.79 1.26
CA GLY A 231 -15.76 -5.04 2.06
C GLY A 231 -16.98 -4.22 1.62
N GLU A 232 -16.77 -3.24 0.74
CA GLU A 232 -17.81 -2.31 0.26
C GLU A 232 -19.02 -3.03 -0.28
N LYS A 233 -20.20 -2.59 0.18
CA LYS A 233 -21.50 -3.14 -0.23
C LYS A 233 -22.08 -2.33 -1.38
N TYR A 234 -22.54 -2.99 -2.42
CA TYR A 234 -23.25 -2.34 -3.51
C TYR A 234 -24.66 -2.94 -3.70
N GLY A 235 -25.68 -2.14 -3.40
CA GLY A 235 -27.07 -2.61 -3.44
C GLY A 235 -27.33 -3.75 -2.46
N PHE A 236 -27.59 -4.95 -2.98
CA PHE A 236 -27.84 -6.15 -2.16
C PHE A 236 -26.59 -7.04 -2.00
N TYR A 237 -25.50 -6.74 -2.72
CA TYR A 237 -24.30 -7.54 -2.74
C TYR A 237 -23.33 -7.08 -1.65
N ALA A 238 -23.22 -7.84 -0.58
CA ALA A 238 -22.25 -7.60 0.48
C ALA A 238 -20.84 -7.90 -0.03
N SER A 239 -19.87 -7.10 0.39
CA SER A 239 -18.45 -7.26 0.01
C SER A 239 -18.25 -7.42 -1.51
N ALA A 240 -19.00 -6.66 -2.32
CA ALA A 240 -18.78 -6.60 -3.75
C ALA A 240 -17.44 -5.91 -4.06
N GLY A 241 -17.10 -4.90 -3.28
CA GLY A 241 -15.84 -4.17 -3.35
C GLY A 241 -15.87 -2.94 -4.25
N ALA A 242 -15.03 -1.98 -3.93
CA ALA A 242 -14.84 -0.73 -4.68
C ALA A 242 -13.40 -0.23 -4.58
N VAL A 243 -12.99 0.63 -5.53
CA VAL A 243 -11.76 1.41 -5.46
C VAL A 243 -12.08 2.89 -5.55
N THR A 244 -11.42 3.70 -4.73
CA THR A 244 -11.47 5.16 -4.77
C THR A 244 -10.12 5.66 -5.26
N ILE A 245 -10.10 6.55 -6.25
CA ILE A 245 -8.90 7.24 -6.72
C ILE A 245 -8.95 8.65 -6.15
N ILE A 246 -7.88 9.09 -5.49
CA ILE A 246 -7.73 10.44 -4.94
C ILE A 246 -6.53 11.06 -5.64
N TYR A 247 -6.77 12.13 -6.39
CA TYR A 247 -5.70 12.77 -7.18
C TYR A 247 -4.85 13.69 -6.32
N GLY A 248 -3.54 13.73 -6.63
CA GLY A 248 -2.57 14.65 -6.07
C GLY A 248 -2.89 16.11 -6.40
N SER A 249 -2.30 17.03 -5.67
CA SER A 249 -2.36 18.47 -5.93
C SER A 249 -1.25 19.18 -5.15
N ASP A 250 -0.97 20.44 -5.47
CA ASP A 250 -0.03 21.30 -4.73
C ASP A 250 -0.35 21.50 -3.23
N GLN A 251 -1.42 20.89 -2.74
CA GLN A 251 -1.84 20.87 -1.34
C GLN A 251 -1.95 19.44 -0.79
N GLY A 252 -1.34 18.47 -1.45
CA GLY A 252 -1.48 17.05 -1.18
C GLY A 252 -2.69 16.40 -1.84
N LEU A 253 -3.09 15.21 -1.38
CA LEU A 253 -4.22 14.51 -1.95
C LEU A 253 -5.52 15.32 -1.85
N ASN A 254 -6.26 15.41 -2.96
CA ASN A 254 -7.48 16.23 -3.04
C ASN A 254 -8.77 15.37 -3.03
N PRO A 255 -9.42 15.20 -1.86
CA PRO A 255 -10.64 14.41 -1.78
C PRO A 255 -11.80 14.91 -2.65
N LYS A 256 -11.80 16.19 -3.06
CA LYS A 256 -12.89 16.79 -3.84
C LYS A 256 -12.88 16.37 -5.31
N THR A 257 -11.76 15.89 -5.81
CA THR A 257 -11.60 15.38 -7.17
C THR A 257 -11.67 13.86 -7.22
N ALA A 258 -11.84 13.21 -6.07
CA ALA A 258 -11.84 11.75 -5.97
C ALA A 258 -12.94 11.12 -6.85
N THR A 259 -12.60 10.00 -7.47
CA THR A 259 -13.51 9.17 -8.26
C THR A 259 -13.61 7.78 -7.66
N ARG A 260 -14.75 7.11 -7.86
CA ARG A 260 -14.99 5.76 -7.34
C ARG A 260 -15.44 4.82 -8.45
N PHE A 261 -14.92 3.61 -8.40
CA PHE A 261 -15.25 2.53 -9.33
C PHE A 261 -15.65 1.27 -8.57
N HIS A 262 -16.57 0.50 -9.15
CA HIS A 262 -16.98 -0.84 -8.76
C HIS A 262 -17.38 -1.61 -10.03
N GLN A 263 -17.54 -2.92 -9.97
CA GLN A 263 -17.73 -3.74 -11.17
C GLN A 263 -18.97 -3.39 -12.01
N ASP A 264 -20.03 -2.79 -11.43
CA ASP A 264 -21.19 -2.28 -12.17
C ASP A 264 -20.99 -0.84 -12.70
N THR A 265 -19.81 -0.23 -12.56
CA THR A 265 -19.54 1.08 -13.17
C THR A 265 -19.67 0.98 -14.70
N PRO A 266 -20.47 1.85 -15.35
CA PRO A 266 -20.67 1.76 -16.80
C PRO A 266 -19.35 1.79 -17.56
N GLY A 267 -19.13 0.78 -18.40
CA GLY A 267 -17.91 0.60 -19.19
C GLY A 267 -16.95 -0.45 -18.62
N LEU A 268 -17.07 -0.82 -17.35
CA LEU A 268 -16.27 -1.89 -16.79
C LEU A 268 -16.80 -3.27 -17.18
N PRO A 269 -15.91 -4.25 -17.41
CA PRO A 269 -16.29 -5.63 -17.61
C PRO A 269 -16.53 -6.32 -16.26
N GLY A 270 -17.60 -7.07 -16.16
CA GLY A 270 -18.00 -7.77 -14.95
C GLY A 270 -19.33 -7.27 -14.39
N ARG A 271 -19.64 -7.65 -13.19
CA ARG A 271 -20.80 -7.20 -12.41
C ARG A 271 -20.46 -7.36 -10.94
N ASN A 272 -21.07 -6.54 -10.09
CA ASN A 272 -21.01 -6.75 -8.65
C ASN A 272 -21.74 -8.05 -8.29
N GLU A 273 -21.04 -8.95 -7.61
CA GLU A 273 -21.60 -10.16 -7.03
C GLU A 273 -21.25 -10.21 -5.53
N GLU A 274 -21.96 -11.04 -4.79
CA GLU A 274 -21.74 -11.15 -3.35
C GLU A 274 -20.40 -11.79 -3.05
N ASN A 275 -19.57 -11.11 -2.23
CA ASN A 275 -18.24 -11.53 -1.79
C ASN A 275 -17.17 -11.62 -2.88
N ASP A 276 -17.30 -10.92 -4.01
CA ASP A 276 -16.25 -10.82 -5.02
C ASP A 276 -14.99 -10.15 -4.48
N ARG A 277 -15.19 -9.22 -3.52
CA ARG A 277 -14.11 -8.48 -2.88
C ARG A 277 -13.21 -7.79 -3.91
N TRP A 278 -13.81 -7.17 -4.93
CA TRP A 278 -13.09 -6.38 -5.92
C TRP A 278 -12.25 -5.28 -5.24
N ALA A 279 -11.06 -5.00 -5.72
CA ALA A 279 -10.04 -4.18 -5.08
C ALA A 279 -9.46 -4.77 -3.77
N SER A 280 -9.42 -6.11 -3.63
CA SER A 280 -8.65 -6.74 -2.56
C SER A 280 -7.14 -6.53 -2.70
N ASN A 281 -6.66 -6.32 -3.92
CA ASN A 281 -5.27 -6.04 -4.26
C ASN A 281 -5.22 -5.02 -5.39
N LEU A 282 -4.28 -4.10 -5.33
CA LEU A 282 -4.03 -3.06 -6.30
C LEU A 282 -2.56 -3.07 -6.73
N ALA A 283 -2.30 -2.67 -7.97
CA ALA A 283 -0.96 -2.38 -8.47
C ALA A 283 -1.09 -1.36 -9.62
N SER A 284 -0.06 -0.58 -9.88
CA SER A 284 -0.01 0.49 -10.86
C SER A 284 1.15 0.34 -11.84
N GLY A 285 1.08 1.02 -12.95
CA GLY A 285 2.14 1.11 -13.97
C GLY A 285 1.58 1.46 -15.33
N ASP A 286 2.40 2.01 -16.22
CA ASP A 286 2.00 2.38 -17.59
C ASP A 286 1.98 1.15 -18.52
N PHE A 287 0.88 0.38 -18.51
CA PHE A 287 0.71 -0.79 -19.38
C PHE A 287 0.25 -0.43 -20.79
N SER A 288 -0.32 0.78 -20.94
CA SER A 288 -0.77 1.30 -22.24
C SER A 288 0.34 1.97 -23.04
N GLN A 289 1.46 2.31 -22.38
CA GLN A 289 2.64 2.98 -22.94
C GLN A 289 2.32 4.40 -23.47
N ASP A 290 1.45 5.11 -22.78
CA ASP A 290 1.08 6.48 -23.13
C ASP A 290 1.70 7.53 -22.18
N GLY A 291 2.48 7.10 -21.19
CA GLY A 291 3.15 7.94 -20.22
C GLY A 291 2.28 8.30 -19.00
N ILE A 292 1.13 7.64 -18.85
CA ILE A 292 0.20 7.81 -17.73
C ILE A 292 0.00 6.45 -17.08
N ASP A 293 0.06 6.38 -15.77
CA ASP A 293 -0.09 5.12 -15.07
C ASP A 293 -1.51 4.56 -15.16
N ASP A 294 -1.59 3.25 -15.33
CA ASP A 294 -2.80 2.44 -15.31
C ASP A 294 -2.94 1.73 -13.96
N LEU A 295 -4.15 1.36 -13.58
CA LEU A 295 -4.44 0.65 -12.34
C LEU A 295 -4.88 -0.78 -12.59
N ILE A 296 -4.23 -1.74 -11.96
CA ILE A 296 -4.68 -3.15 -11.90
C ILE A 296 -5.45 -3.37 -10.62
N VAL A 297 -6.66 -3.90 -10.75
CA VAL A 297 -7.57 -4.20 -9.64
C VAL A 297 -7.82 -5.70 -9.56
N GLY A 298 -7.39 -6.33 -8.47
CA GLY A 298 -7.58 -7.75 -8.19
C GLY A 298 -8.95 -8.06 -7.57
N SER A 299 -9.56 -9.15 -8.03
CA SER A 299 -10.78 -9.73 -7.50
C SER A 299 -10.59 -11.24 -7.31
N PRO A 300 -9.90 -11.67 -6.25
CA PRO A 300 -9.54 -13.09 -6.09
C PRO A 300 -10.74 -14.00 -5.82
N ASN A 301 -11.84 -13.45 -5.34
CA ASN A 301 -13.05 -14.22 -5.07
C ASN A 301 -14.04 -14.25 -6.24
N GLU A 302 -13.77 -13.54 -7.33
CA GLU A 302 -14.59 -13.52 -8.54
C GLU A 302 -14.84 -14.91 -9.09
N SER A 303 -16.08 -15.20 -9.47
CA SER A 303 -16.47 -16.47 -10.08
C SER A 303 -16.55 -16.35 -11.60
N ILE A 304 -15.79 -17.17 -12.34
CA ILE A 304 -15.82 -17.17 -13.80
C ILE A 304 -16.69 -18.35 -14.28
N GLY A 305 -17.90 -18.04 -14.69
CA GLY A 305 -18.90 -19.06 -15.07
C GLY A 305 -19.24 -19.94 -13.88
N ALA A 306 -19.05 -21.27 -14.00
CA ALA A 306 -19.31 -22.21 -12.90
C ALA A 306 -18.11 -22.40 -11.94
N LYS A 307 -17.02 -21.67 -12.13
CA LYS A 307 -15.77 -21.80 -11.34
C LYS A 307 -15.78 -20.77 -10.21
N GLN A 308 -16.21 -21.20 -9.04
CA GLN A 308 -16.28 -20.36 -7.83
C GLN A 308 -14.89 -19.88 -7.43
N GLN A 309 -14.77 -18.60 -7.09
CA GLN A 309 -13.52 -17.99 -6.59
C GLN A 309 -12.29 -18.35 -7.44
N SER A 310 -12.45 -18.42 -8.76
CA SER A 310 -11.32 -18.64 -9.66
C SER A 310 -10.43 -17.38 -9.78
N GLY A 311 -11.01 -16.22 -9.51
CA GLY A 311 -10.34 -14.94 -9.52
C GLY A 311 -10.22 -14.27 -10.90
N SER A 312 -10.07 -12.96 -10.86
CA SER A 312 -9.81 -12.13 -12.04
C SER A 312 -9.04 -10.87 -11.67
N VAL A 313 -8.49 -10.19 -12.65
CA VAL A 313 -7.96 -8.84 -12.53
C VAL A 313 -8.61 -7.94 -13.57
N THR A 314 -8.81 -6.67 -13.24
CA THR A 314 -9.29 -5.64 -14.16
C THR A 314 -8.24 -4.57 -14.30
N ILE A 315 -7.85 -4.23 -15.53
CA ILE A 315 -6.97 -3.09 -15.83
C ILE A 315 -7.86 -1.90 -16.15
N LEU A 316 -7.68 -0.82 -15.43
CA LEU A 316 -8.29 0.49 -15.66
C LEU A 316 -7.23 1.42 -16.22
N TYR A 317 -7.44 1.97 -17.39
CA TYR A 317 -6.43 2.80 -18.04
C TYR A 317 -6.50 4.25 -17.57
N GLY A 318 -5.32 4.81 -17.29
CA GLY A 318 -5.14 6.23 -17.01
C GLY A 318 -5.41 7.10 -18.24
N SER A 319 -5.60 8.36 -18.01
CA SER A 319 -5.73 9.37 -19.06
C SER A 319 -5.60 10.77 -18.49
N THR A 320 -5.37 11.79 -19.31
CA THR A 320 -5.32 13.19 -18.88
C THR A 320 -6.60 13.72 -18.19
N ASN A 321 -7.61 12.89 -18.04
CA ASN A 321 -8.82 13.15 -17.25
C ASN A 321 -8.95 12.21 -16.06
N GLY A 322 -7.88 11.51 -15.70
CA GLY A 322 -7.82 10.48 -14.66
C GLY A 322 -8.21 9.09 -15.17
N ILE A 323 -8.40 8.15 -14.26
CA ILE A 323 -8.78 6.76 -14.56
C ILE A 323 -10.11 6.71 -15.33
N SER A 324 -10.13 5.92 -16.40
CA SER A 324 -11.28 5.76 -17.28
C SER A 324 -11.91 4.37 -17.18
N SER A 325 -13.22 4.30 -16.94
CA SER A 325 -13.98 3.06 -17.05
C SER A 325 -14.29 2.64 -18.50
N GLN A 326 -14.16 3.56 -19.48
CA GLN A 326 -14.58 3.33 -20.87
C GLN A 326 -13.59 2.45 -21.66
N LYS A 327 -12.34 2.38 -21.20
CA LYS A 327 -11.33 1.48 -21.74
C LYS A 327 -10.80 0.64 -20.57
N SER A 328 -11.33 -0.54 -20.41
CA SER A 328 -10.89 -1.44 -19.35
C SER A 328 -10.77 -2.86 -19.89
N THR A 329 -9.84 -3.62 -19.30
CA THR A 329 -9.59 -5.01 -19.72
C THR A 329 -9.71 -5.92 -18.51
N ARG A 330 -10.54 -6.95 -18.61
CA ARG A 330 -10.60 -8.01 -17.59
C ARG A 330 -9.84 -9.23 -18.06
N LEU A 331 -8.99 -9.74 -17.19
CA LEU A 331 -8.20 -10.95 -17.40
C LEU A 331 -8.51 -11.98 -16.32
N HIS A 332 -8.46 -13.25 -16.68
CA HIS A 332 -8.53 -14.42 -15.81
C HIS A 332 -7.75 -15.56 -16.46
N GLN A 333 -7.49 -16.65 -15.76
CA GLN A 333 -6.65 -17.77 -16.27
C GLN A 333 -7.13 -18.32 -17.62
N GLY A 334 -8.42 -18.29 -17.91
CA GLY A 334 -8.96 -18.68 -19.23
C GLY A 334 -8.93 -17.60 -20.31
N SER A 335 -8.28 -16.44 -20.09
CA SER A 335 -8.19 -15.37 -21.08
C SER A 335 -7.21 -15.74 -22.20
N PHE A 336 -7.47 -15.22 -23.42
CA PHE A 336 -6.59 -15.47 -24.56
C PHE A 336 -5.15 -15.04 -24.27
N GLY A 337 -4.19 -15.93 -24.55
CA GLY A 337 -2.76 -15.69 -24.33
C GLY A 337 -2.26 -16.14 -22.94
N ILE A 338 -3.14 -16.44 -22.00
CA ILE A 338 -2.77 -17.03 -20.71
C ILE A 338 -2.79 -18.55 -20.84
N GLN A 339 -1.67 -19.19 -20.46
CA GLN A 339 -1.49 -20.66 -20.65
C GLN A 339 -2.03 -21.45 -19.45
N ASP A 340 -3.29 -21.20 -19.07
CA ASP A 340 -3.94 -21.91 -17.97
C ASP A 340 -5.46 -21.94 -18.17
N SER A 341 -6.18 -22.54 -17.23
CA SER A 341 -7.64 -22.61 -17.20
C SER A 341 -8.17 -22.23 -15.83
N ASN A 342 -9.33 -21.55 -15.80
CA ASN A 342 -9.99 -21.25 -14.54
C ASN A 342 -10.38 -22.54 -13.81
N GLU A 343 -9.96 -22.67 -12.58
CA GLU A 343 -10.39 -23.71 -11.66
C GLU A 343 -11.06 -23.08 -10.43
N ALA A 344 -11.82 -23.86 -9.71
CA ALA A 344 -12.48 -23.36 -8.52
C ALA A 344 -11.45 -23.16 -7.39
N PHE A 345 -11.52 -21.99 -6.73
CA PHE A 345 -10.64 -21.62 -5.61
C PHE A 345 -9.18 -21.30 -5.94
N ASP A 346 -8.85 -21.05 -7.21
CA ASP A 346 -7.52 -20.59 -7.62
C ASP A 346 -7.19 -19.23 -7.09
N ARG A 347 -8.22 -18.37 -6.92
CA ARG A 347 -8.06 -17.00 -6.42
C ARG A 347 -7.02 -16.19 -7.18
N TRP A 348 -7.00 -16.30 -8.49
CA TRP A 348 -6.08 -15.58 -9.35
C TRP A 348 -6.24 -14.06 -9.16
N GLY A 349 -5.11 -13.33 -9.00
CA GLY A 349 -5.11 -11.93 -8.61
C GLY A 349 -5.10 -11.67 -7.09
N SER A 350 -4.79 -12.69 -6.27
CA SER A 350 -4.64 -12.53 -4.81
C SER A 350 -3.42 -11.72 -4.40
N VAL A 351 -2.40 -11.68 -5.25
CA VAL A 351 -1.21 -10.84 -5.08
C VAL A 351 -0.84 -10.29 -6.44
N LEU A 352 -0.53 -9.01 -6.49
CA LEU A 352 -0.14 -8.29 -7.69
C LEU A 352 1.19 -7.58 -7.44
N THR A 353 2.02 -7.55 -8.45
CA THR A 353 3.21 -6.71 -8.52
C THR A 353 3.47 -6.34 -9.96
N THR A 354 4.10 -5.23 -10.18
CA THR A 354 4.44 -4.68 -11.49
C THR A 354 5.94 -4.46 -11.57
N GLY A 355 6.47 -4.39 -12.78
CA GLY A 355 7.88 -4.16 -13.02
C GLY A 355 8.23 -4.34 -14.48
N ASP A 356 9.33 -3.76 -14.90
CA ASP A 356 9.90 -3.95 -16.23
C ASP A 356 10.66 -5.30 -16.30
N PHE A 357 9.93 -6.38 -16.58
CA PHE A 357 10.49 -7.73 -16.62
C PHE A 357 11.31 -8.05 -17.88
N ASN A 358 11.23 -7.22 -18.90
CA ASN A 358 11.91 -7.44 -20.18
C ASN A 358 13.01 -6.42 -20.47
N GLY A 359 13.18 -5.39 -19.63
CA GLY A 359 14.20 -4.36 -19.74
C GLY A 359 13.94 -3.36 -20.86
N ASP A 360 12.68 -3.17 -21.26
CA ASP A 360 12.31 -2.20 -22.29
C ASP A 360 11.89 -0.83 -21.72
N SER A 361 12.05 -0.66 -20.41
CA SER A 361 11.69 0.53 -19.62
C SER A 361 10.18 0.83 -19.61
N LYS A 362 9.36 -0.24 -19.62
CA LYS A 362 7.90 -0.15 -19.68
C LYS A 362 7.26 -1.15 -18.74
#